data_c901b44545bd54033bb98ff9fb5b91ef
#
_entry.id   c901b44545bd54033bb98ff9fb5b91ef
#
_cell.length_a   1.000
_cell.length_b   1.000
_cell.length_c   1.000
_cell.angle_alpha   90.00
_cell.angle_beta   90.00
_cell.angle_gamma   90.00
#
_symmetry.space_group_name_H-M   'P 1'
#
loop_
_entity.id
_entity.type
_entity.pdbx_description
1 polymer ?
#
loop_
_entity_poly.entity_id
_entity_poly.type
_entity_poly.pdbx_seq_one_letter_code
_entity_poly.pdbx_strand_id
1 'polypeptide(L)'
;MRSVKSAVSSSVRRLGIGSVCLGKGNALIFYFSATGNSKHVAQRVAAATGEETVSIADCVKERRYRFAVAGESIGIVTPAYAWGLPSVVCDFLQMLSFDGKPAYLWYAATFGSTPGQPGWFANRIVKQKGLAFDAYFGVKMPDTWTPIFDLSDADKVERINAAAEEQIDFAIERVRDRVSGDFMPRKVPVFAAKIFYSLEYDAMRKTKHFTVEDSCIGCGLCARKCPVSAIHIEDGKPVWIMDKCAACLACLHHCPKFSIQYGSRTKGHGQYTHPGK
;
A
#
# COMPACT_ATOMS: atom_id res chain seq x y z
N MET A 1 25.44 24.35 60.68
CA MET A 1 25.10 23.15 59.92
C MET A 1 23.94 23.47 58.98
N ARG A 2 24.20 23.69 57.71
CA ARG A 2 23.17 24.05 56.70
C ARG A 2 22.97 22.87 55.74
N SER A 3 21.76 22.36 55.71
CA SER A 3 21.32 21.28 54.82
C SER A 3 21.07 21.81 53.42
N VAL A 4 21.74 21.24 52.41
CA VAL A 4 21.51 21.52 50.97
C VAL A 4 20.59 20.45 50.44
N LYS A 5 19.35 20.84 50.08
CA LYS A 5 18.41 20.00 49.31
C LYS A 5 18.69 20.21 47.83
N SER A 6 19.14 19.15 47.16
CA SER A 6 19.33 19.09 45.72
C SER A 6 17.97 18.83 45.06
N ALA A 7 17.55 19.75 44.21
CA ALA A 7 16.36 19.59 43.35
C ALA A 7 16.77 18.87 42.08
N VAL A 8 16.26 17.64 41.88
CA VAL A 8 16.36 16.92 40.62
C VAL A 8 15.18 17.37 39.72
N SER A 9 15.48 18.21 38.73
CA SER A 9 14.55 18.59 37.70
C SER A 9 14.47 17.46 36.64
N SER A 10 13.38 16.71 36.64
CA SER A 10 13.06 15.75 35.60
C SER A 10 12.44 16.46 34.38
N SER A 11 13.27 16.78 33.40
CA SER A 11 12.79 17.24 32.09
C SER A 11 12.22 16.06 31.28
N VAL A 12 10.94 15.81 31.40
CA VAL A 12 10.19 14.97 30.46
C VAL A 12 10.13 15.71 29.13
N ARG A 13 10.93 15.31 28.16
CA ARG A 13 10.79 15.75 26.76
C ARG A 13 9.47 15.19 26.24
N ARG A 14 8.47 16.06 26.06
CA ARG A 14 7.26 15.76 25.28
C ARG A 14 7.69 15.48 23.85
N LEU A 15 7.59 14.23 23.43
CA LEU A 15 7.65 13.85 22.03
C LEU A 15 6.53 14.60 21.31
N GLY A 16 6.90 15.44 20.34
CA GLY A 16 5.98 16.23 19.56
C GLY A 16 4.97 15.32 18.84
N ILE A 17 3.71 15.44 19.26
CA ILE A 17 2.57 14.85 18.56
C ILE A 17 2.45 15.63 17.24
N GLY A 18 2.63 14.91 16.13
CA GLY A 18 2.55 15.47 14.79
C GLY A 18 1.27 16.29 14.58
N SER A 19 1.41 17.37 13.85
CA SER A 19 0.38 18.36 13.54
C SER A 19 -0.95 17.71 13.14
N VAL A 20 -2.01 18.02 13.86
CA VAL A 20 -3.39 17.65 13.49
C VAL A 20 -3.78 18.52 12.29
N CYS A 21 -3.91 17.95 11.12
CA CYS A 21 -4.57 18.62 10.00
C CYS A 21 -6.07 18.69 10.31
N LEU A 22 -6.52 19.79 10.88
CA LEU A 22 -7.92 20.16 11.00
C LEU A 22 -8.45 20.62 9.61
N GLY A 23 -8.58 19.67 8.68
CA GLY A 23 -9.45 19.83 7.53
C GLY A 23 -10.89 19.59 7.99
N LYS A 24 -11.87 20.30 7.41
CA LYS A 24 -13.29 19.95 7.51
C LYS A 24 -13.37 18.44 7.23
N GLY A 25 -14.11 17.68 8.06
CA GLY A 25 -14.20 16.23 7.95
C GLY A 25 -14.55 15.83 6.51
N ASN A 26 -13.55 15.43 5.74
CA ASN A 26 -13.70 15.03 4.36
C ASN A 26 -13.68 13.50 4.30
N ALA A 27 -14.51 12.95 3.44
CA ALA A 27 -14.41 11.55 3.07
C ALA A 27 -13.04 11.27 2.44
N LEU A 28 -12.34 10.24 2.88
CA LEU A 28 -10.95 9.95 2.51
C LEU A 28 -10.80 8.55 1.93
N ILE A 29 -9.98 8.43 0.90
CA ILE A 29 -9.55 7.15 0.35
C ILE A 29 -8.05 6.99 0.54
N PHE A 30 -7.66 6.18 1.51
CA PHE A 30 -6.26 5.81 1.72
C PHE A 30 -5.85 4.76 0.69
N TYR A 31 -4.75 4.97 0.00
CA TYR A 31 -4.25 3.98 -0.94
C TYR A 31 -2.77 3.68 -0.75
N PHE A 32 -2.40 2.42 -0.98
CA PHE A 32 -1.02 2.01 -1.20
C PHE A 32 -0.87 1.47 -2.62
N SER A 33 0.08 2.03 -3.38
CA SER A 33 0.33 1.61 -4.75
C SER A 33 1.80 1.74 -5.12
N ALA A 34 2.39 0.65 -5.58
CA ALA A 34 3.78 0.64 -6.04
C ALA A 34 3.90 1.01 -7.52
N THR A 35 2.97 0.55 -8.35
CA THR A 35 3.02 0.64 -9.82
C THR A 35 1.87 1.45 -10.42
N GLY A 36 0.96 1.98 -9.59
CA GLY A 36 -0.16 2.80 -10.05
C GLY A 36 -1.53 2.12 -9.97
N ASN A 37 -1.62 0.79 -9.96
CA ASN A 37 -2.91 0.06 -9.99
C ASN A 37 -3.88 0.51 -8.89
N SER A 38 -3.53 0.34 -7.63
CA SER A 38 -4.41 0.74 -6.52
C SER A 38 -4.64 2.25 -6.45
N LYS A 39 -3.65 3.05 -6.88
CA LYS A 39 -3.80 4.51 -6.99
C LYS A 39 -4.89 4.86 -8.01
N HIS A 40 -4.88 4.21 -9.17
CA HIS A 40 -5.89 4.41 -10.22
C HIS A 40 -7.30 4.10 -9.68
N VAL A 41 -7.50 2.94 -9.05
CA VAL A 41 -8.78 2.58 -8.42
C VAL A 41 -9.22 3.65 -7.43
N ALA A 42 -8.33 4.08 -6.51
CA ALA A 42 -8.64 5.10 -5.52
C ALA A 42 -9.04 6.44 -6.18
N GLN A 43 -8.31 6.87 -7.21
CA GLN A 43 -8.58 8.11 -7.93
C GLN A 43 -9.91 8.06 -8.71
N ARG A 44 -10.25 6.92 -9.33
CA ARG A 44 -11.52 6.74 -10.04
C ARG A 44 -12.71 6.83 -9.08
N VAL A 45 -12.62 6.14 -7.92
CA VAL A 45 -13.66 6.25 -6.90
C VAL A 45 -13.74 7.68 -6.36
N ALA A 46 -12.62 8.30 -6.01
CA ALA A 46 -12.56 9.67 -5.50
C ALA A 46 -13.19 10.69 -6.48
N ALA A 47 -12.88 10.58 -7.78
CA ALA A 47 -13.46 11.45 -8.79
C ALA A 47 -14.99 11.32 -8.90
N ALA A 48 -15.52 10.12 -8.67
CA ALA A 48 -16.97 9.85 -8.76
C ALA A 48 -17.74 10.18 -7.48
N THR A 49 -17.07 10.19 -6.31
CA THR A 49 -17.70 10.40 -4.99
C THR A 49 -17.36 11.76 -4.37
N GLY A 50 -16.39 12.49 -4.94
CA GLY A 50 -15.90 13.76 -4.39
C GLY A 50 -14.98 13.60 -3.18
N GLU A 51 -14.48 12.39 -2.90
CA GLU A 51 -13.60 12.07 -1.79
C GLU A 51 -12.14 12.47 -2.11
N GLU A 52 -11.31 12.66 -1.09
CA GLU A 52 -9.88 12.93 -1.26
C GLU A 52 -9.05 11.64 -1.19
N THR A 53 -8.01 11.54 -2.03
CA THR A 53 -7.08 10.41 -1.96
C THR A 53 -5.86 10.72 -1.10
N VAL A 54 -5.47 9.80 -0.23
CA VAL A 54 -4.33 9.90 0.68
C VAL A 54 -3.37 8.73 0.49
N SER A 55 -2.10 9.03 0.20
CA SER A 55 -1.08 8.00 0.02
C SER A 55 -0.64 7.41 1.37
N ILE A 56 -0.84 6.12 1.57
CA ILE A 56 -0.35 5.38 2.75
C ILE A 56 1.19 5.46 2.83
N ALA A 57 1.88 5.37 1.70
CA ALA A 57 3.34 5.45 1.67
C ALA A 57 3.86 6.80 2.17
N ASP A 58 3.17 7.90 1.82
CA ASP A 58 3.54 9.23 2.29
C ASP A 58 3.19 9.40 3.75
N CYS A 59 2.02 8.94 4.19
CA CYS A 59 1.64 8.93 5.61
C CYS A 59 2.67 8.20 6.49
N VAL A 60 3.18 7.05 6.05
CA VAL A 60 4.20 6.30 6.79
C VAL A 60 5.51 7.08 6.86
N LYS A 61 5.97 7.70 5.77
CA LYS A 61 7.17 8.54 5.74
C LYS A 61 7.05 9.77 6.63
N GLU A 62 5.88 10.42 6.63
CA GLU A 62 5.55 11.62 7.41
C GLU A 62 5.14 11.29 8.85
N ARG A 63 4.97 10.02 9.21
CA ARG A 63 4.41 9.55 10.49
C ARG A 63 3.04 10.15 10.79
N ARG A 64 2.21 10.31 9.77
CA ARG A 64 0.86 10.87 9.84
C ARG A 64 -0.17 9.76 9.91
N TYR A 65 -0.72 9.50 11.09
CA TYR A 65 -1.62 8.38 11.34
C TYR A 65 -2.95 8.78 11.97
N ARG A 66 -3.16 10.08 12.27
CA ARG A 66 -4.38 10.59 12.89
C ARG A 66 -5.13 11.49 11.94
N PHE A 67 -6.41 11.24 11.74
CA PHE A 67 -7.26 11.95 10.80
C PHE A 67 -8.59 12.29 11.44
N ALA A 68 -9.09 13.52 11.20
CA ALA A 68 -10.42 13.93 11.61
C ALA A 68 -11.46 13.32 10.67
N VAL A 69 -12.49 12.68 11.22
CA VAL A 69 -13.60 12.06 10.51
C VAL A 69 -14.88 12.38 11.24
N ALA A 70 -15.87 12.95 10.55
CA ALA A 70 -17.14 13.37 11.14
C ALA A 70 -18.33 12.65 10.50
N GLY A 71 -18.36 11.31 10.56
CA GLY A 71 -19.43 10.51 9.95
C GLY A 71 -19.29 10.31 8.44
N GLU A 72 -18.07 10.49 7.92
CA GLU A 72 -17.76 10.39 6.51
C GLU A 72 -17.52 8.94 6.05
N SER A 73 -17.49 8.74 4.72
CA SER A 73 -17.01 7.51 4.09
C SER A 73 -15.48 7.44 4.14
N ILE A 74 -14.93 6.27 4.47
CA ILE A 74 -13.50 6.02 4.45
C ILE A 74 -13.20 4.78 3.61
N GLY A 75 -12.38 4.96 2.58
CA GLY A 75 -11.88 3.89 1.72
C GLY A 75 -10.45 3.47 2.06
N ILE A 76 -10.16 2.18 1.94
CA ILE A 76 -8.79 1.64 1.97
C ILE A 76 -8.58 0.83 0.70
N VAL A 77 -7.65 1.27 -0.17
CA VAL A 77 -7.36 0.61 -1.46
C VAL A 77 -5.90 0.15 -1.49
N THR A 78 -5.68 -1.17 -1.61
CA THR A 78 -4.32 -1.74 -1.54
C THR A 78 -4.14 -2.90 -2.53
N PRO A 79 -2.90 -3.21 -2.94
CA PRO A 79 -2.66 -4.47 -3.64
C PRO A 79 -2.73 -5.65 -2.67
N ALA A 80 -3.03 -6.84 -3.23
CA ALA A 80 -2.86 -8.10 -2.53
C ALA A 80 -1.43 -8.64 -2.77
N TYR A 81 -0.65 -8.85 -1.69
CA TYR A 81 0.68 -9.44 -1.75
C TYR A 81 0.67 -10.81 -1.08
N ALA A 82 1.07 -11.84 -1.82
CA ALA A 82 1.06 -13.23 -1.35
C ALA A 82 -0.27 -13.59 -0.64
N TRP A 83 -1.40 -13.21 -1.23
CA TRP A 83 -2.76 -13.41 -0.69
C TRP A 83 -3.11 -12.64 0.58
N GLY A 84 -2.25 -11.71 1.00
CA GLY A 84 -2.45 -10.87 2.19
C GLY A 84 -2.18 -9.39 1.92
N LEU A 85 -1.82 -8.66 2.97
CA LEU A 85 -1.53 -7.24 2.93
C LEU A 85 -0.03 -6.94 2.76
N PRO A 86 0.35 -5.88 2.05
CA PRO A 86 1.69 -5.31 2.16
C PRO A 86 2.04 -4.94 3.62
N SER A 87 3.28 -5.20 4.06
CA SER A 87 3.71 -4.89 5.43
C SER A 87 3.50 -3.41 5.78
N VAL A 88 3.81 -2.51 4.86
CA VAL A 88 3.61 -1.06 5.03
C VAL A 88 2.13 -0.70 5.28
N VAL A 89 1.19 -1.46 4.71
CA VAL A 89 -0.25 -1.28 4.97
C VAL A 89 -0.61 -1.83 6.35
N CYS A 90 -0.05 -2.97 6.75
CA CYS A 90 -0.23 -3.50 8.10
C CYS A 90 0.22 -2.48 9.15
N ASP A 91 1.42 -1.93 8.99
CA ASP A 91 2.00 -0.94 9.91
C ASP A 91 1.14 0.33 9.95
N PHE A 92 0.71 0.84 8.79
CA PHE A 92 -0.18 1.98 8.71
C PHE A 92 -1.52 1.74 9.42
N LEU A 93 -2.20 0.62 9.14
CA LEU A 93 -3.49 0.30 9.74
C LEU A 93 -3.39 0.09 11.26
N GLN A 94 -2.26 -0.44 11.76
CA GLN A 94 -2.01 -0.56 13.20
C GLN A 94 -1.90 0.81 13.90
N MET A 95 -1.33 1.80 13.24
CA MET A 95 -1.15 3.15 13.78
C MET A 95 -2.33 4.08 13.50
N LEU A 96 -3.11 3.84 12.43
CA LEU A 96 -4.22 4.67 12.00
C LEU A 96 -5.22 4.92 13.12
N SER A 97 -5.59 6.15 13.32
CA SER A 97 -6.63 6.56 14.27
C SER A 97 -7.50 7.67 13.68
N PHE A 98 -8.76 7.69 14.09
CA PHE A 98 -9.71 8.71 13.67
C PHE A 98 -10.18 9.53 14.89
N ASP A 99 -10.30 10.84 14.70
CA ASP A 99 -11.02 11.72 15.59
C ASP A 99 -12.49 11.71 15.16
N GLY A 100 -13.27 10.82 15.75
CA GLY A 100 -14.63 10.50 15.35
C GLY A 100 -14.75 9.08 14.79
N LYS A 101 -15.94 8.73 14.33
CA LYS A 101 -16.25 7.42 13.78
C LYS A 101 -16.70 7.55 12.32
N PRO A 102 -16.10 6.81 11.37
CA PRO A 102 -16.60 6.76 10.00
C PRO A 102 -18.02 6.18 9.98
N ALA A 103 -18.89 6.72 9.13
CA ALA A 103 -20.24 6.20 8.93
C ALA A 103 -20.24 5.01 7.96
N TYR A 104 -19.25 4.92 7.09
CA TYR A 104 -19.07 3.83 6.15
C TYR A 104 -17.58 3.58 5.93
N LEU A 105 -17.11 2.34 6.15
CA LEU A 105 -15.73 1.94 5.99
C LEU A 105 -15.66 0.82 4.97
N TRP A 106 -14.98 1.05 3.84
CA TRP A 106 -14.87 0.06 2.78
C TRP A 106 -13.42 -0.26 2.40
N TYR A 107 -13.23 -1.45 1.85
CA TYR A 107 -11.92 -1.96 1.44
C TYR A 107 -11.95 -2.44 0.00
N ALA A 108 -10.96 -2.06 -0.80
CA ALA A 108 -10.75 -2.60 -2.14
C ALA A 108 -9.34 -3.18 -2.29
N ALA A 109 -9.24 -4.37 -2.89
CA ALA A 109 -7.97 -5.00 -3.24
C ALA A 109 -7.76 -5.00 -4.75
N THR A 110 -6.59 -4.55 -5.21
CA THR A 110 -6.11 -4.86 -6.56
C THR A 110 -5.28 -6.14 -6.52
N PHE A 111 -5.47 -7.03 -7.50
CA PHE A 111 -4.80 -8.33 -7.56
C PHE A 111 -4.62 -8.78 -9.00
N GLY A 112 -3.60 -9.63 -9.26
CA GLY A 112 -3.35 -10.16 -10.60
C GLY A 112 -4.08 -11.46 -10.88
N SER A 113 -3.72 -12.52 -10.17
CA SER A 113 -4.26 -13.87 -10.41
C SER A 113 -5.40 -14.22 -9.47
N THR A 114 -5.18 -14.13 -8.17
CA THR A 114 -6.13 -14.50 -7.10
C THR A 114 -6.09 -13.46 -6.00
N PRO A 115 -7.24 -12.97 -5.53
CA PRO A 115 -7.26 -11.92 -4.51
C PRO A 115 -6.70 -12.39 -3.16
N GLY A 116 -6.78 -13.67 -2.85
CA GLY A 116 -6.42 -14.15 -1.51
C GLY A 116 -7.41 -13.67 -0.46
N GLN A 117 -6.90 -13.17 0.68
CA GLN A 117 -7.70 -12.71 1.82
C GLN A 117 -7.24 -11.34 2.39
N PRO A 118 -6.79 -10.37 1.57
CA PRO A 118 -6.26 -9.10 2.08
C PRO A 118 -7.31 -8.34 2.91
N GLY A 119 -8.59 -8.37 2.52
CA GLY A 119 -9.68 -7.78 3.27
C GLY A 119 -9.87 -8.41 4.66
N TRP A 120 -9.69 -9.73 4.79
CA TRP A 120 -9.73 -10.40 6.09
C TRP A 120 -8.56 -9.93 7.00
N PHE A 121 -7.35 -9.84 6.45
CA PHE A 121 -6.19 -9.33 7.20
C PHE A 121 -6.40 -7.88 7.63
N ALA A 122 -6.89 -7.01 6.74
CA ALA A 122 -7.20 -5.62 7.04
C ALA A 122 -8.25 -5.50 8.14
N ASN A 123 -9.35 -6.24 8.01
CA ASN A 123 -10.45 -6.22 8.98
C ASN A 123 -10.00 -6.69 10.37
N ARG A 124 -9.13 -7.69 10.44
CA ARG A 124 -8.57 -8.15 11.72
C ARG A 124 -7.82 -7.05 12.45
N ILE A 125 -7.10 -6.18 11.72
CA ILE A 125 -6.36 -5.06 12.31
C ILE A 125 -7.33 -3.98 12.80
N VAL A 126 -8.27 -3.54 11.96
CA VAL A 126 -9.18 -2.44 12.31
C VAL A 126 -10.18 -2.85 13.40
N LYS A 127 -10.53 -4.14 13.50
CA LYS A 127 -11.38 -4.68 14.59
C LYS A 127 -10.78 -4.49 15.98
N GLN A 128 -9.45 -4.50 16.10
CA GLN A 128 -8.78 -4.21 17.38
C GLN A 128 -9.00 -2.77 17.86
N LYS A 129 -9.50 -1.90 16.97
CA LYS A 129 -9.82 -0.49 17.24
C LYS A 129 -11.34 -0.23 17.30
N GLY A 130 -12.15 -1.27 17.35
CA GLY A 130 -13.61 -1.17 17.37
C GLY A 130 -14.22 -0.77 16.02
N LEU A 131 -13.47 -0.91 14.91
CA LEU A 131 -13.92 -0.66 13.55
C LEU A 131 -14.15 -1.97 12.79
N ALA A 132 -14.98 -1.93 11.76
CA ALA A 132 -15.17 -3.05 10.83
C ALA A 132 -15.44 -2.48 9.42
N PHE A 133 -15.00 -3.19 8.40
CA PHE A 133 -15.37 -2.83 7.03
C PHE A 133 -16.82 -3.24 6.75
N ASP A 134 -17.57 -2.31 6.19
CA ASP A 134 -18.94 -2.52 5.73
C ASP A 134 -18.96 -3.19 4.36
N ALA A 135 -18.00 -2.88 3.49
CA ALA A 135 -17.92 -3.46 2.15
C ALA A 135 -16.50 -3.84 1.73
N TYR A 136 -16.42 -4.87 0.85
CA TYR A 136 -15.18 -5.36 0.26
C TYR A 136 -15.32 -5.49 -1.25
N PHE A 137 -14.32 -4.98 -1.98
CA PHE A 137 -14.25 -5.02 -3.43
C PHE A 137 -12.93 -5.63 -3.91
N GLY A 138 -12.96 -6.26 -5.08
CA GLY A 138 -11.76 -6.78 -5.73
C GLY A 138 -11.69 -6.29 -7.17
N VAL A 139 -10.54 -5.76 -7.58
CA VAL A 139 -10.28 -5.31 -8.95
C VAL A 139 -9.09 -6.09 -9.51
N LYS A 140 -9.33 -6.89 -10.56
CA LYS A 140 -8.27 -7.64 -11.23
C LYS A 140 -7.50 -6.69 -12.15
N MET A 141 -6.18 -6.60 -11.94
CA MET A 141 -5.27 -5.74 -12.68
C MET A 141 -4.00 -6.51 -13.06
N PRO A 142 -3.10 -5.97 -13.92
CA PRO A 142 -1.86 -6.64 -14.24
C PRO A 142 -1.06 -7.01 -12.99
N ASP A 143 -0.61 -8.28 -12.91
CA ASP A 143 0.18 -8.74 -11.78
C ASP A 143 1.62 -8.23 -11.90
N THR A 144 2.02 -7.37 -10.99
CA THR A 144 3.32 -6.68 -11.05
C THR A 144 4.44 -7.40 -10.27
N TRP A 145 4.20 -8.63 -9.81
CA TRP A 145 5.25 -9.48 -9.25
C TRP A 145 6.01 -10.19 -10.39
N THR A 146 6.83 -9.42 -11.10
CA THR A 146 7.58 -9.87 -12.29
C THR A 146 8.64 -10.97 -12.07
N PRO A 147 9.06 -11.34 -10.86
CA PRO A 147 9.77 -12.61 -10.68
C PRO A 147 9.00 -13.85 -11.18
N ILE A 148 7.67 -13.77 -11.26
CA ILE A 148 6.79 -14.85 -11.72
C ILE A 148 5.99 -14.45 -12.96
N PHE A 149 5.40 -13.25 -12.96
CA PHE A 149 4.43 -12.83 -13.97
C PHE A 149 5.08 -11.99 -15.08
N ASP A 150 4.80 -12.37 -16.30
CA ASP A 150 5.28 -11.71 -17.50
C ASP A 150 4.34 -10.57 -17.92
N LEU A 151 4.89 -9.38 -18.03
CA LEU A 151 4.25 -8.13 -18.44
C LEU A 151 4.77 -7.59 -19.78
N SER A 152 5.56 -8.38 -20.52
CA SER A 152 6.12 -8.00 -21.82
C SER A 152 5.07 -7.93 -22.94
N ASP A 153 3.95 -8.65 -22.80
CA ASP A 153 2.81 -8.60 -23.71
C ASP A 153 1.93 -7.38 -23.40
N ALA A 154 2.17 -6.28 -24.14
CA ALA A 154 1.46 -5.01 -23.97
C ALA A 154 -0.05 -5.14 -24.23
N ASP A 155 -0.46 -5.92 -25.25
CA ASP A 155 -1.87 -6.10 -25.58
C ASP A 155 -2.62 -6.84 -24.48
N LYS A 156 -1.99 -7.84 -23.86
CA LYS A 156 -2.54 -8.54 -22.70
C LYS A 156 -2.71 -7.60 -21.51
N VAL A 157 -1.69 -6.77 -21.25
CA VAL A 157 -1.71 -5.78 -20.17
C VAL A 157 -2.84 -4.78 -20.40
N GLU A 158 -2.99 -4.26 -21.62
CA GLU A 158 -4.07 -3.32 -21.98
C GLU A 158 -5.45 -3.94 -21.81
N ARG A 159 -5.67 -5.17 -22.29
CA ARG A 159 -6.95 -5.89 -22.08
C ARG A 159 -7.29 -6.07 -20.59
N ILE A 160 -6.30 -6.36 -19.74
CA ILE A 160 -6.53 -6.49 -18.31
C ILE A 160 -6.92 -5.13 -17.70
N ASN A 161 -6.22 -4.05 -18.08
CA ASN A 161 -6.54 -2.71 -17.59
C ASN A 161 -7.94 -2.27 -18.05
N ALA A 162 -8.31 -2.52 -19.30
CA ALA A 162 -9.65 -2.21 -19.82
C ALA A 162 -10.75 -2.98 -19.07
N ALA A 163 -10.56 -4.27 -18.82
CA ALA A 163 -11.52 -5.08 -18.06
C ALA A 163 -11.60 -4.70 -16.56
N ALA A 164 -10.60 -4.01 -16.03
CA ALA A 164 -10.62 -3.50 -14.66
C ALA A 164 -11.60 -2.35 -14.49
N GLU A 165 -11.84 -1.54 -15.54
CA GLU A 165 -12.72 -0.38 -15.48
C GLU A 165 -14.17 -0.76 -15.13
N GLU A 166 -14.70 -1.84 -15.67
CA GLU A 166 -16.05 -2.34 -15.33
C GLU A 166 -16.14 -2.74 -13.83
N GLN A 167 -15.08 -3.34 -13.29
CA GLN A 167 -15.01 -3.69 -11.87
C GLN A 167 -14.89 -2.46 -10.96
N ILE A 168 -14.21 -1.42 -11.44
CA ILE A 168 -14.11 -0.13 -10.75
C ILE A 168 -15.47 0.57 -10.75
N ASP A 169 -16.15 0.62 -11.88
CA ASP A 169 -17.49 1.24 -12.00
C ASP A 169 -18.50 0.53 -11.10
N PHE A 170 -18.47 -0.81 -11.06
CA PHE A 170 -19.25 -1.60 -10.11
C PHE A 170 -18.98 -1.23 -8.63
N ALA A 171 -17.71 -1.00 -8.28
CA ALA A 171 -17.36 -0.58 -6.92
C ALA A 171 -17.82 0.86 -6.65
N ILE A 172 -17.68 1.77 -7.62
CA ILE A 172 -18.11 3.18 -7.52
C ILE A 172 -19.59 3.28 -7.18
N GLU A 173 -20.46 2.57 -7.93
CA GLU A 173 -21.89 2.57 -7.67
C GLU A 173 -22.20 2.20 -6.22
N ARG A 174 -21.62 1.09 -5.73
CA ARG A 174 -21.87 0.58 -4.38
C ARG A 174 -21.28 1.43 -3.26
N VAL A 175 -20.13 2.03 -3.48
CA VAL A 175 -19.52 2.98 -2.54
C VAL A 175 -20.39 4.23 -2.43
N ARG A 176 -20.87 4.77 -3.57
CA ARG A 176 -21.77 5.92 -3.59
C ARG A 176 -23.03 5.68 -2.78
N ASP A 177 -23.63 4.50 -2.97
CA ASP A 177 -24.88 4.10 -2.31
C ASP A 177 -24.65 3.52 -0.91
N ARG A 178 -23.39 3.47 -0.43
CA ARG A 178 -22.96 2.88 0.85
C ARG A 178 -23.48 1.44 1.06
N VAL A 179 -23.48 0.65 0.00
CA VAL A 179 -23.97 -0.74 0.04
C VAL A 179 -22.99 -1.61 0.81
N SER A 180 -23.48 -2.26 1.87
CA SER A 180 -22.67 -3.22 2.65
C SER A 180 -22.66 -4.60 1.99
N GLY A 181 -21.51 -5.28 2.04
CA GLY A 181 -21.38 -6.64 1.52
C GLY A 181 -19.96 -7.02 1.11
N ASP A 182 -19.78 -8.29 0.82
CA ASP A 182 -18.52 -8.82 0.32
C ASP A 182 -18.63 -9.11 -1.18
N PHE A 183 -18.14 -8.18 -1.98
CA PHE A 183 -18.16 -8.22 -3.44
C PHE A 183 -16.81 -8.67 -4.02
N MET A 184 -15.91 -9.19 -3.20
CA MET A 184 -14.66 -9.75 -3.71
C MET A 184 -14.92 -11.03 -4.52
N PRO A 185 -14.23 -11.23 -5.65
CA PRO A 185 -14.35 -12.47 -6.40
C PRO A 185 -13.89 -13.67 -5.55
N ARG A 186 -14.12 -14.89 -6.06
CA ARG A 186 -13.81 -16.14 -5.34
C ARG A 186 -12.45 -16.10 -4.65
N LYS A 187 -12.47 -16.20 -3.34
CA LYS A 187 -11.31 -16.16 -2.44
C LYS A 187 -10.80 -17.56 -2.09
N VAL A 188 -9.53 -17.62 -1.71
CA VAL A 188 -8.98 -18.83 -1.09
C VAL A 188 -9.44 -18.95 0.37
N PRO A 189 -9.48 -20.16 0.95
CA PRO A 189 -9.76 -20.32 2.39
C PRO A 189 -8.78 -19.52 3.25
N VAL A 190 -9.27 -18.93 4.35
CA VAL A 190 -8.46 -18.08 5.24
C VAL A 190 -7.23 -18.80 5.78
N PHE A 191 -7.36 -20.07 6.17
CA PHE A 191 -6.23 -20.83 6.69
C PHE A 191 -5.12 -21.01 5.65
N ALA A 192 -5.48 -21.27 4.38
CA ALA A 192 -4.53 -21.40 3.28
C ALA A 192 -3.85 -20.05 2.99
N ALA A 193 -4.62 -18.95 2.98
CA ALA A 193 -4.06 -17.61 2.83
C ALA A 193 -3.07 -17.25 3.96
N LYS A 194 -3.38 -17.63 5.21
CA LYS A 194 -2.48 -17.38 6.35
C LYS A 194 -1.15 -18.13 6.22
N ILE A 195 -1.19 -19.41 5.85
CA ILE A 195 0.02 -20.23 5.68
C ILE A 195 0.85 -19.66 4.52
N PHE A 196 0.24 -19.46 3.36
CA PHE A 196 0.92 -18.93 2.17
C PHE A 196 1.51 -17.54 2.44
N TYR A 197 0.75 -16.63 3.03
CA TYR A 197 1.23 -15.30 3.37
C TYR A 197 2.42 -15.34 4.32
N SER A 198 2.40 -16.18 5.35
CA SER A 198 3.49 -16.24 6.34
C SER A 198 4.79 -16.79 5.76
N LEU A 199 4.72 -17.71 4.80
CA LEU A 199 5.89 -18.34 4.19
C LEU A 199 6.39 -17.53 2.99
N GLU A 200 5.52 -17.29 2.03
CA GLU A 200 5.90 -16.66 0.75
C GLU A 200 6.20 -15.17 0.89
N TYR A 201 5.35 -14.41 1.60
CA TYR A 201 5.58 -12.98 1.71
C TYR A 201 6.90 -12.68 2.45
N ASP A 202 7.23 -13.46 3.46
CA ASP A 202 8.52 -13.30 4.16
C ASP A 202 9.71 -13.59 3.23
N ALA A 203 9.61 -14.60 2.39
CA ALA A 203 10.61 -14.91 1.38
C ALA A 203 10.73 -13.81 0.31
N MET A 204 9.61 -13.31 -0.19
CA MET A 204 9.55 -12.22 -1.18
C MET A 204 10.20 -10.93 -0.69
N ARG A 205 10.19 -10.66 0.62
CA ARG A 205 10.71 -9.41 1.20
C ARG A 205 12.22 -9.33 1.25
N LYS A 206 12.95 -10.43 1.05
CA LYS A 206 14.42 -10.48 1.18
C LYS A 206 15.10 -9.62 0.13
N THR A 207 15.86 -8.62 0.57
CA THR A 207 16.51 -7.65 -0.33
C THR A 207 17.73 -8.21 -1.04
N LYS A 208 18.32 -9.29 -0.55
CA LYS A 208 19.47 -9.98 -1.18
C LYS A 208 19.22 -10.49 -2.61
N HIS A 209 17.96 -10.52 -3.05
CA HIS A 209 17.60 -10.94 -4.41
C HIS A 209 17.63 -9.79 -5.42
N PHE A 210 17.78 -8.54 -4.95
CA PHE A 210 17.96 -7.40 -5.85
C PHE A 210 19.38 -7.35 -6.40
N THR A 211 19.47 -7.02 -7.68
CA THR A 211 20.73 -6.73 -8.38
C THR A 211 20.63 -5.41 -9.12
N VAL A 212 21.77 -4.77 -9.33
CA VAL A 212 21.87 -3.49 -10.07
C VAL A 212 22.79 -3.69 -11.25
N GLU A 213 22.29 -3.46 -12.45
CA GLU A 213 23.06 -3.56 -13.69
C GLU A 213 23.96 -2.30 -13.89
N ASP A 214 25.00 -2.43 -14.72
CA ASP A 214 25.94 -1.34 -15.02
C ASP A 214 25.29 -0.16 -15.77
N SER A 215 24.12 -0.39 -16.39
CA SER A 215 23.28 0.65 -17.00
C SER A 215 22.71 1.68 -16.00
N CYS A 216 22.91 1.48 -14.69
CA CYS A 216 22.44 2.39 -13.65
C CYS A 216 23.13 3.75 -13.75
N ILE A 217 22.32 4.82 -13.84
CA ILE A 217 22.79 6.22 -13.96
C ILE A 217 22.82 6.97 -12.63
N GLY A 218 22.62 6.31 -11.50
CA GLY A 218 22.68 6.92 -10.16
C GLY A 218 21.59 7.96 -9.84
N CYS A 219 20.49 8.01 -10.58
CA CYS A 219 19.46 9.07 -10.47
C CYS A 219 18.70 9.11 -9.13
N GLY A 220 18.84 8.11 -8.28
CA GLY A 220 18.22 8.04 -6.95
C GLY A 220 16.69 7.86 -6.94
N LEU A 221 16.03 7.66 -8.09
CA LEU A 221 14.56 7.51 -8.14
C LEU A 221 14.08 6.31 -7.34
N CYS A 222 14.83 5.20 -7.35
CA CYS A 222 14.52 3.99 -6.56
C CYS A 222 14.45 4.26 -5.05
N ALA A 223 15.37 5.06 -4.52
CA ALA A 223 15.38 5.45 -3.10
C ALA A 223 14.17 6.36 -2.78
N ARG A 224 13.91 7.37 -3.64
CA ARG A 224 12.74 8.27 -3.46
C ARG A 224 11.40 7.55 -3.52
N LYS A 225 11.28 6.55 -4.40
CA LYS A 225 10.05 5.74 -4.57
C LYS A 225 9.90 4.64 -3.53
N CYS A 226 10.92 4.34 -2.73
CA CYS A 226 10.85 3.29 -1.74
C CYS A 226 9.89 3.68 -0.58
N PRO A 227 8.78 2.95 -0.37
CA PRO A 227 7.79 3.32 0.65
C PRO A 227 8.27 3.09 2.08
N VAL A 228 9.32 2.28 2.25
CA VAL A 228 9.91 1.93 3.56
C VAL A 228 11.35 2.42 3.72
N SER A 229 11.82 3.29 2.81
CA SER A 229 13.17 3.87 2.83
C SER A 229 14.30 2.84 2.96
N ALA A 230 14.12 1.66 2.34
CA ALA A 230 15.07 0.55 2.40
C ALA A 230 16.27 0.71 1.45
N ILE A 231 16.34 1.80 0.67
CA ILE A 231 17.36 2.01 -0.36
C ILE A 231 18.06 3.34 -0.11
N HIS A 232 19.40 3.30 -0.01
CA HIS A 232 20.29 4.46 -0.05
C HIS A 232 21.06 4.49 -1.37
N ILE A 233 21.65 5.63 -1.70
CA ILE A 233 22.56 5.76 -2.84
C ILE A 233 23.97 5.90 -2.27
N GLU A 234 24.83 4.95 -2.61
CA GLU A 234 26.24 4.92 -2.25
C GLU A 234 27.06 4.80 -3.53
N ASP A 235 28.06 5.63 -3.70
CA ASP A 235 28.93 5.71 -4.90
C ASP A 235 28.13 5.73 -6.23
N GLY A 236 26.99 6.44 -6.25
CA GLY A 236 26.12 6.56 -7.42
C GLY A 236 25.27 5.32 -7.72
N LYS A 237 25.26 4.30 -6.86
CA LYS A 237 24.44 3.09 -7.03
C LYS A 237 23.47 2.87 -5.84
N PRO A 238 22.28 2.26 -6.06
CA PRO A 238 21.39 1.92 -4.97
C PRO A 238 21.91 0.72 -4.15
N VAL A 239 21.89 0.88 -2.84
CA VAL A 239 22.22 -0.16 -1.86
C VAL A 239 21.02 -0.38 -0.94
N TRP A 240 20.65 -1.64 -0.72
CA TRP A 240 19.59 -1.99 0.23
C TRP A 240 20.18 -2.09 1.64
N ILE A 241 19.73 -1.20 2.53
CA ILE A 241 20.23 -1.09 3.92
C ILE A 241 19.41 -1.92 4.93
N MET A 242 18.40 -2.65 4.44
CA MET A 242 17.53 -3.53 5.24
C MET A 242 17.52 -4.92 4.63
N ASP A 243 17.53 -5.97 5.45
CA ASP A 243 17.44 -7.37 5.01
C ASP A 243 16.10 -7.70 4.33
N LYS A 244 15.04 -7.01 4.74
CA LYS A 244 13.68 -7.16 4.22
C LYS A 244 13.06 -5.81 3.91
N CYS A 245 12.39 -5.71 2.76
CA CYS A 245 11.64 -4.52 2.35
C CYS A 245 10.14 -4.83 2.23
N ALA A 246 9.36 -3.95 1.59
CA ALA A 246 7.94 -4.17 1.34
C ALA A 246 7.64 -5.15 0.18
N ALA A 247 8.64 -5.61 -0.56
CA ALA A 247 8.51 -6.46 -1.77
C ALA A 247 7.59 -5.87 -2.85
N CYS A 248 7.54 -4.54 -2.96
CA CYS A 248 6.60 -3.85 -3.85
C CYS A 248 7.12 -3.63 -5.27
N LEU A 249 8.42 -3.87 -5.51
CA LEU A 249 9.12 -3.67 -6.77
C LEU A 249 9.02 -2.25 -7.39
N ALA A 250 8.59 -1.24 -6.62
CA ALA A 250 8.53 0.15 -7.10
C ALA A 250 9.88 0.63 -7.65
N CYS A 251 10.99 0.24 -7.02
CA CYS A 251 12.35 0.56 -7.45
C CYS A 251 12.67 -0.03 -8.84
N LEU A 252 12.22 -1.25 -9.13
CA LEU A 252 12.37 -1.92 -10.41
C LEU A 252 11.48 -1.27 -11.47
N HIS A 253 10.18 -1.15 -11.19
CA HIS A 253 9.19 -0.70 -12.17
C HIS A 253 9.32 0.77 -12.56
N HIS A 254 9.90 1.61 -11.71
CA HIS A 254 10.14 3.03 -12.00
C HIS A 254 11.57 3.33 -12.45
N CYS A 255 12.45 2.33 -12.54
CA CYS A 255 13.81 2.58 -12.96
C CYS A 255 13.87 3.00 -14.46
N PRO A 256 14.32 4.21 -14.82
CA PRO A 256 14.28 4.68 -16.20
C PRO A 256 15.24 3.93 -17.13
N LYS A 257 16.24 3.23 -16.55
CA LYS A 257 17.17 2.37 -17.27
C LYS A 257 16.89 0.87 -17.10
N PHE A 258 15.84 0.53 -16.36
CA PHE A 258 15.51 -0.85 -15.99
C PHE A 258 16.71 -1.62 -15.42
N SER A 259 17.58 -0.90 -14.72
CA SER A 259 18.83 -1.44 -14.16
C SER A 259 18.65 -2.21 -12.87
N ILE A 260 17.48 -2.13 -12.21
CA ILE A 260 17.19 -2.87 -10.98
C ILE A 260 16.43 -4.12 -11.34
N GLN A 261 16.98 -5.29 -10.93
CA GLN A 261 16.37 -6.59 -11.15
C GLN A 261 16.12 -7.30 -9.81
N TYR A 262 15.21 -8.27 -9.79
CA TYR A 262 14.93 -9.13 -8.65
C TYR A 262 14.89 -10.59 -9.11
N GLY A 263 15.95 -11.36 -8.80
CA GLY A 263 16.15 -12.69 -9.35
C GLY A 263 16.45 -12.67 -10.86
N SER A 264 16.32 -13.80 -11.53
CA SER A 264 16.81 -13.98 -12.91
C SER A 264 15.80 -13.67 -14.02
N ARG A 265 14.50 -13.55 -13.70
CA ARG A 265 13.43 -13.46 -14.71
C ARG A 265 12.96 -12.05 -15.00
N THR A 266 13.10 -11.13 -14.06
CA THR A 266 12.47 -9.79 -14.13
C THR A 266 12.87 -9.00 -15.36
N LYS A 267 14.11 -9.19 -15.86
CA LYS A 267 14.59 -8.54 -17.09
C LYS A 267 13.76 -8.93 -18.32
N GLY A 268 13.41 -10.21 -18.45
CA GLY A 268 12.57 -10.71 -19.55
C GLY A 268 11.09 -10.39 -19.38
N HIS A 269 10.61 -10.30 -18.15
CA HIS A 269 9.20 -10.07 -17.85
C HIS A 269 8.76 -8.59 -17.88
N GLY A 270 9.71 -7.67 -18.07
CA GLY A 270 9.44 -6.26 -18.32
C GLY A 270 9.11 -5.42 -17.09
N GLN A 271 8.84 -4.16 -17.34
CA GLN A 271 8.39 -3.15 -16.38
C GLN A 271 6.94 -2.78 -16.64
N TYR A 272 6.27 -2.30 -15.60
CA TYR A 272 4.92 -1.80 -15.70
C TYR A 272 4.66 -0.65 -14.73
N THR A 273 4.04 0.40 -15.22
CA THR A 273 3.33 1.39 -14.41
C THR A 273 1.97 1.64 -15.06
N HIS A 274 0.93 1.78 -14.24
CA HIS A 274 -0.41 2.03 -14.77
C HIS A 274 -0.43 3.31 -15.61
N PRO A 275 -1.01 3.32 -16.83
CA PRO A 275 -0.97 4.47 -17.74
C PRO A 275 -1.79 5.67 -17.24
N GLY A 276 -2.85 5.47 -16.48
CA GLY A 276 -3.61 6.53 -15.82
C GLY A 276 -2.81 7.11 -14.66
N LYS A 277 -2.03 8.15 -14.92
CA LYS A 277 -1.19 8.82 -13.90
C LYS A 277 -1.90 10.04 -13.34
#